data_6e73c4a65991c58b14e9e778752cb0eb
#
_entry.id   6e73c4a65991c58b14e9e778752cb0eb
#
_cell.length_a   1.000
_cell.length_b   1.000
_cell.length_c   1.000
_cell.angle_alpha   90.00
_cell.angle_beta   90.00
_cell.angle_gamma   90.00
#
_symmetry.space_group_name_H-M   'P 1'
#
loop_
_entity.id
_entity.type
_entity.pdbx_description
1 polymer ?
#
loop_
_entity_poly.entity_id
_entity_poly.type
_entity_poly.pdbx_seq_one_letter_code
_entity_poly.pdbx_strand_id
1 'polypeptide(L)'
;MSSQLSDADGELEVQTQEMTQKVSSQEQEKDDEFDENLWAMLVPMTKEIKQIDLFKPKSLYRFGRNSTHNSIVFPGYKISNKHAEICWDGHSSKESIIKLTDLSSNGTYINGSKVGKGHSAILTDGVEVAFGSTTTSPANPLEDYRFIFRHAASGKRPKDGFYGLYDTSYQLGRGTFASVIKCLERSTGIMWAAKLFSNPINVGSNSNLASKTDTMVSREISILQKLSHPNICFLKDTFILPEGKLVLVLELIEGGDLLEYILSNAGVKMTQHIIYHLCLALSYVHSLGIAHRDLKPENVLLTKDDPPNVKVADFGLAKATDSQTMLKTMCGTPAYLAPEVVQQANMEGYDNLVDSWSVGVIVFSMITNASPFVEDETQPDIRLRIATRKVDWNILKEKTSNQDLIAFIAALLTNDPQARMTLTGALEHPWLQDYVTRTGRDTEADRKTWKDATFRAAGIV
;
A
#
# COMPACT_ATOMS: atom_id res chain seq x y z
N MET A 1 2.11 -8.38 80.06
CA MET A 1 2.07 -6.99 79.58
C MET A 1 2.85 -6.96 78.26
N SER A 2 2.40 -7.40 77.21
CA SER A 2 1.39 -7.30 76.13
C SER A 2 1.27 -5.92 75.54
N SER A 3 1.69 -5.91 74.27
CA SER A 3 1.08 -5.23 73.10
C SER A 3 1.18 -3.71 73.01
N GLN A 4 1.90 -3.30 72.05
CA GLN A 4 1.50 -2.31 71.02
C GLN A 4 2.71 -1.97 70.16
N LEU A 5 2.78 -2.55 68.98
CA LEU A 5 3.56 -2.09 67.85
C LEU A 5 3.05 -2.87 66.61
N SER A 6 2.03 -2.37 65.97
CA SER A 6 1.65 -2.70 64.58
C SER A 6 0.54 -1.73 64.19
N ASP A 7 0.83 -0.69 63.45
CA ASP A 7 -0.13 0.05 62.58
C ASP A 7 0.51 1.26 61.83
N ALA A 8 1.88 1.28 61.72
CA ALA A 8 2.55 2.38 61.03
C ALA A 8 3.02 2.06 59.60
N ASP A 9 3.04 0.78 59.19
CA ASP A 9 3.57 0.39 57.86
C ASP A 9 2.51 0.30 56.75
N GLY A 10 1.20 0.26 57.12
CA GLY A 10 0.10 0.17 56.13
C GLY A 10 -0.28 1.49 55.48
N GLU A 11 -0.07 2.61 56.12
CA GLU A 11 -0.43 3.94 55.55
C GLU A 11 0.64 4.51 54.62
N LEU A 12 1.89 4.05 54.68
CA LEU A 12 2.95 4.51 53.79
C LEU A 12 2.93 3.86 52.41
N GLU A 13 2.47 2.60 52.30
CA GLU A 13 2.33 1.91 50.99
C GLU A 13 1.14 2.43 50.19
N VAL A 14 0.03 2.78 50.80
CA VAL A 14 -1.15 3.33 50.14
C VAL A 14 -0.89 4.74 49.59
N GLN A 15 -0.14 5.58 50.33
CA GLN A 15 0.21 6.92 49.83
C GLN A 15 1.25 6.88 48.71
N THR A 16 2.12 5.89 48.65
CA THR A 16 3.10 5.75 47.55
C THR A 16 2.44 5.27 46.25
N GLN A 17 1.43 4.39 46.35
CA GLN A 17 0.67 3.93 45.18
C GLN A 17 -0.27 5.01 44.58
N GLU A 18 -0.91 5.83 45.42
CA GLU A 18 -1.72 6.96 44.97
C GLU A 18 -0.88 8.08 44.34
N MET A 19 0.30 8.37 44.84
CA MET A 19 1.22 9.34 44.22
C MET A 19 1.78 8.84 42.89
N THR A 20 2.07 7.55 42.73
CA THR A 20 2.58 6.98 41.47
C THR A 20 1.48 6.95 40.40
N GLN A 21 0.21 6.68 40.75
CA GLN A 21 -0.91 6.77 39.81
C GLN A 21 -1.27 8.21 39.42
N LYS A 22 -1.11 9.19 40.31
CA LYS A 22 -1.33 10.62 40.01
C LYS A 22 -0.25 11.20 39.10
N VAL A 23 1.01 10.76 39.26
CA VAL A 23 2.12 11.20 38.39
C VAL A 23 1.98 10.58 36.98
N SER A 24 1.53 9.32 36.84
CA SER A 24 1.31 8.71 35.54
C SER A 24 0.12 9.30 34.77
N SER A 25 -0.94 9.75 35.47
CA SER A 25 -2.11 10.38 34.82
C SER A 25 -1.87 11.86 34.46
N GLN A 26 -0.94 12.56 35.11
CA GLN A 26 -0.60 13.94 34.74
C GLN A 26 0.43 14.07 33.62
N GLU A 27 1.29 13.08 33.40
CA GLU A 27 2.20 13.06 32.25
C GLU A 27 1.51 12.66 30.92
N GLN A 28 0.42 11.87 30.96
CA GLN A 28 -0.35 11.53 29.76
C GLN A 28 -1.31 12.64 29.28
N GLU A 29 -1.70 13.60 30.13
CA GLU A 29 -2.58 14.71 29.74
C GLU A 29 -1.86 15.92 29.12
N LYS A 30 -0.53 15.99 29.18
CA LYS A 30 0.26 17.13 28.65
C LYS A 30 0.66 17.04 27.19
N ASP A 31 0.51 15.88 26.54
CA ASP A 31 0.99 15.68 25.15
C ASP A 31 0.01 16.11 24.06
N ASP A 32 -1.18 16.61 24.40
CA ASP A 32 -2.28 16.84 23.43
C ASP A 32 -2.65 18.32 23.20
N GLU A 33 -2.00 19.28 23.83
CA GLU A 33 -2.23 20.69 23.52
C GLU A 33 -1.32 21.12 22.35
N PHE A 34 -1.96 21.37 21.19
CA PHE A 34 -1.31 22.00 20.07
C PHE A 34 -0.78 23.38 20.50
N ASP A 35 0.55 23.51 20.54
CA ASP A 35 1.17 24.78 20.93
C ASP A 35 0.88 25.84 19.86
N GLU A 36 0.08 26.85 20.24
CA GLU A 36 -0.31 27.96 19.37
C GLU A 36 0.90 28.78 18.86
N ASN A 37 2.07 28.62 19.49
CA ASN A 37 3.32 29.23 19.06
C ASN A 37 4.01 28.50 17.91
N LEU A 38 3.53 27.30 17.52
CA LEU A 38 4.06 26.58 16.36
C LEU A 38 3.54 27.13 15.05
N TRP A 39 4.37 27.18 14.02
CA TRP A 39 3.94 27.35 12.64
C TRP A 39 4.05 26.06 11.83
N ALA A 40 4.95 25.13 12.22
CA ALA A 40 5.04 23.78 11.65
C ALA A 40 5.76 22.82 12.58
N MET A 41 5.74 21.54 12.21
CA MET A 41 6.53 20.49 12.83
C MET A 41 7.01 19.48 11.81
N LEU A 42 8.15 18.84 12.09
CA LEU A 42 8.68 17.70 11.35
C LEU A 42 8.49 16.45 12.23
N VAL A 43 7.56 15.60 11.84
CA VAL A 43 7.24 14.34 12.53
C VAL A 43 8.18 13.27 11.97
N PRO A 44 9.05 12.66 12.79
CA PRO A 44 10.01 11.68 12.34
C PRO A 44 9.32 10.40 11.85
N MET A 45 9.89 9.75 10.84
CA MET A 45 9.44 8.46 10.32
C MET A 45 10.09 7.28 11.05
N THR A 46 10.80 7.53 12.14
CA THR A 46 11.44 6.55 13.03
C THR A 46 11.27 6.95 14.48
N LYS A 47 11.22 5.97 15.39
CA LYS A 47 11.07 6.22 16.85
C LYS A 47 12.34 6.73 17.51
N GLU A 48 13.48 6.51 16.90
CA GLU A 48 14.79 6.87 17.42
C GLU A 48 15.08 8.37 17.35
N ILE A 49 14.36 9.10 16.49
CA ILE A 49 14.50 10.55 16.32
C ILE A 49 13.27 11.26 16.88
N LYS A 50 13.51 12.36 17.59
CA LYS A 50 12.44 13.18 18.16
C LYS A 50 11.81 14.09 17.10
N GLN A 51 10.54 14.40 17.30
CA GLN A 51 9.82 15.44 16.55
C GLN A 51 10.58 16.78 16.67
N ILE A 52 10.55 17.54 15.60
CA ILE A 52 11.17 18.89 15.55
C ILE A 52 10.06 19.92 15.41
N ASP A 53 9.92 20.75 16.41
CA ASP A 53 8.93 21.82 16.45
C ASP A 53 9.52 23.14 15.94
N LEU A 54 8.77 23.84 15.07
CA LEU A 54 9.17 25.07 14.44
C LEU A 54 8.27 26.21 14.96
N PHE A 55 8.85 27.03 15.85
CA PHE A 55 8.13 28.06 16.63
C PHE A 55 8.06 29.41 15.90
N LYS A 56 6.97 30.15 16.06
CA LYS A 56 6.66 31.45 15.45
C LYS A 56 7.70 32.56 15.70
N PRO A 57 8.36 32.66 16.86
CA PRO A 57 9.41 33.67 17.06
C PRO A 57 10.58 33.55 16.09
N LYS A 58 10.70 32.44 15.39
CA LYS A 58 11.75 32.17 14.44
C LYS A 58 11.16 31.71 13.09
N SER A 59 11.25 32.57 12.09
CA SER A 59 10.75 32.28 10.73
C SER A 59 11.71 31.48 9.87
N LEU A 60 12.97 31.32 10.26
CA LEU A 60 14.01 30.61 9.51
C LEU A 60 14.71 29.57 10.39
N TYR A 61 14.61 28.30 10.03
CA TYR A 61 15.35 27.20 10.63
C TYR A 61 16.40 26.67 9.66
N ARG A 62 17.62 26.51 10.17
CA ARG A 62 18.76 25.95 9.45
C ARG A 62 19.06 24.56 9.96
N PHE A 63 19.26 23.64 9.04
CA PHE A 63 19.54 22.24 9.28
C PHE A 63 20.93 21.88 8.77
N GLY A 64 21.71 21.13 9.54
CA GLY A 64 23.02 20.68 9.08
C GLY A 64 23.88 20.10 10.20
N ARG A 65 25.07 19.63 9.83
CA ARG A 65 25.97 18.94 10.77
C ARG A 65 26.70 19.88 11.74
N ASN A 66 26.98 21.10 11.32
CA ASN A 66 27.73 22.06 12.13
C ASN A 66 26.80 22.79 13.11
N SER A 67 27.05 22.64 14.44
CA SER A 67 26.24 23.26 15.50
C SER A 67 26.32 24.80 15.54
N THR A 68 27.40 25.41 15.03
CA THR A 68 27.58 26.85 15.07
C THR A 68 26.65 27.58 14.10
N HIS A 69 26.26 26.96 12.99
CA HIS A 69 25.53 27.61 11.91
C HIS A 69 24.08 27.12 11.75
N ASN A 70 23.68 26.06 12.44
CA ASN A 70 22.40 25.47 12.28
C ASN A 70 21.56 25.57 13.55
N SER A 71 20.25 25.69 13.36
CA SER A 71 19.26 25.65 14.43
C SER A 71 19.01 24.22 14.90
N ILE A 72 19.05 23.31 13.94
CA ILE A 72 18.82 21.87 14.13
C ILE A 72 20.07 21.14 13.63
N VAL A 73 20.65 20.31 14.49
CA VAL A 73 21.90 19.61 14.22
C VAL A 73 21.60 18.13 13.92
N PHE A 74 22.00 17.70 12.73
CA PHE A 74 21.98 16.31 12.30
C PHE A 74 23.41 15.79 12.15
N PRO A 75 23.95 14.99 13.09
CA PRO A 75 25.36 14.61 13.11
C PRO A 75 25.77 13.62 12.02
N GLY A 76 24.83 13.02 11.28
CA GLY A 76 25.09 11.98 10.29
C GLY A 76 26.06 12.36 9.19
N TYR A 77 26.83 11.38 8.71
CA TYR A 77 27.90 11.60 7.72
C TYR A 77 27.38 12.06 6.34
N LYS A 78 26.12 11.77 5.99
CA LYS A 78 25.45 12.21 4.76
C LYS A 78 24.99 13.68 4.84
N ILE A 79 25.05 14.30 6.02
CA ILE A 79 24.56 15.64 6.25
C ILE A 79 25.70 16.65 6.05
N SER A 80 25.47 17.66 5.20
CA SER A 80 26.40 18.77 4.98
C SER A 80 26.47 19.72 6.19
N ASN A 81 27.57 20.46 6.38
CA ASN A 81 27.71 21.44 7.46
C ASN A 81 26.56 22.47 7.47
N LYS A 82 26.15 22.95 6.30
CA LYS A 82 24.89 23.65 6.04
C LYS A 82 24.14 22.79 5.04
N HIS A 83 23.02 22.19 5.45
CA HIS A 83 22.35 21.17 4.62
C HIS A 83 21.09 21.71 3.96
N ALA A 84 20.22 22.35 4.74
CA ALA A 84 19.00 22.94 4.23
C ALA A 84 18.52 24.10 5.10
N GLU A 85 17.62 24.90 4.56
CA GLU A 85 16.91 25.96 5.27
C GLU A 85 15.41 25.80 5.04
N ILE A 86 14.60 25.96 6.10
CA ILE A 86 13.15 26.06 6.00
C ILE A 86 12.76 27.45 6.48
N CYS A 87 12.09 28.20 5.61
CA CYS A 87 11.67 29.56 5.84
C CYS A 87 10.14 29.67 5.76
N TRP A 88 9.54 30.30 6.77
CA TRP A 88 8.13 30.63 6.87
C TRP A 88 7.90 32.11 6.55
N ASP A 89 6.82 32.44 5.84
CA ASP A 89 6.45 33.80 5.43
C ASP A 89 5.86 34.68 6.56
N GLY A 90 5.62 34.09 7.73
CA GLY A 90 5.08 34.79 8.91
C GLY A 90 3.56 34.77 9.01
N HIS A 91 2.83 34.19 8.06
CA HIS A 91 1.37 34.13 8.06
C HIS A 91 0.86 32.84 8.73
N SER A 92 -0.07 32.96 9.68
CA SER A 92 -0.64 31.79 10.40
C SER A 92 -1.91 31.23 9.71
N SER A 93 -1.96 31.24 8.37
CA SER A 93 -3.07 30.70 7.58
C SER A 93 -2.67 29.45 6.80
N LYS A 94 -3.65 28.72 6.26
CA LYS A 94 -3.37 27.55 5.41
C LYS A 94 -2.72 27.93 4.06
N GLU A 95 -2.84 29.17 3.64
CA GLU A 95 -2.23 29.73 2.44
C GLU A 95 -0.79 30.19 2.66
N SER A 96 -0.27 30.11 3.88
CA SER A 96 1.10 30.45 4.25
C SER A 96 2.11 29.71 3.38
N ILE A 97 3.12 30.41 2.91
CA ILE A 97 4.18 29.86 2.07
C ILE A 97 5.35 29.45 2.94
N ILE A 98 5.61 28.14 3.00
CA ILE A 98 6.78 27.59 3.67
C ILE A 98 7.71 27.04 2.61
N LYS A 99 8.91 27.60 2.55
CA LYS A 99 9.91 27.30 1.54
C LYS A 99 11.08 26.52 2.14
N LEU A 100 11.39 25.36 1.57
CA LEU A 100 12.61 24.61 1.83
C LEU A 100 13.64 24.92 0.74
N THR A 101 14.88 25.24 1.13
CA THR A 101 16.02 25.41 0.23
C THR A 101 17.08 24.37 0.50
N ASP A 102 17.51 23.63 -0.51
CA ASP A 102 18.57 22.62 -0.42
C ASP A 102 19.95 23.28 -0.61
N LEU A 103 20.83 23.15 0.38
CA LEU A 103 22.21 23.65 0.37
C LEU A 103 23.24 22.50 0.36
N SER A 104 22.75 21.26 0.32
CA SER A 104 23.54 20.06 0.60
C SER A 104 24.35 19.56 -0.60
N SER A 105 25.27 18.64 -0.31
CA SER A 105 25.99 17.88 -1.33
C SER A 105 25.28 16.55 -1.67
N ASN A 106 24.69 15.88 -0.67
CA ASN A 106 24.02 14.59 -0.86
C ASN A 106 22.56 14.72 -1.27
N GLY A 107 21.93 15.86 -0.96
CA GLY A 107 20.56 16.20 -1.36
C GLY A 107 19.61 16.32 -0.19
N THR A 108 18.62 17.18 -0.38
CA THR A 108 17.39 17.25 0.37
C THR A 108 16.26 16.81 -0.58
N TYR A 109 15.32 16.02 -0.09
CA TYR A 109 14.30 15.40 -0.92
C TYR A 109 12.90 15.72 -0.40
N ILE A 110 11.95 15.87 -1.32
CA ILE A 110 10.52 16.00 -1.01
C ILE A 110 9.78 14.88 -1.76
N ASN A 111 9.04 14.04 -1.03
CA ASN A 111 8.34 12.88 -1.57
C ASN A 111 9.26 11.99 -2.44
N GLY A 112 10.49 11.77 -1.99
CA GLY A 112 11.51 11.01 -2.71
C GLY A 112 12.22 11.73 -3.86
N SER A 113 11.72 12.88 -4.32
CA SER A 113 12.32 13.66 -5.40
C SER A 113 13.35 14.65 -4.86
N LYS A 114 14.54 14.69 -5.47
CA LYS A 114 15.63 15.59 -5.06
C LYS A 114 15.31 17.04 -5.41
N VAL A 115 15.42 17.95 -4.42
CA VAL A 115 15.25 19.39 -4.63
C VAL A 115 16.39 19.97 -5.46
N GLY A 116 17.62 19.60 -5.11
CA GLY A 116 18.83 20.04 -5.80
C GLY A 116 19.49 21.24 -5.13
N LYS A 117 20.83 21.21 -5.09
CA LYS A 117 21.64 22.23 -4.40
C LYS A 117 21.38 23.63 -4.96
N GLY A 118 21.05 24.57 -4.07
CA GLY A 118 20.72 25.96 -4.42
C GLY A 118 19.28 26.15 -4.89
N HIS A 119 18.50 25.10 -5.06
CA HIS A 119 17.10 25.18 -5.45
C HIS A 119 16.19 25.17 -4.22
N SER A 120 14.96 25.64 -4.43
CA SER A 120 13.95 25.71 -3.39
C SER A 120 12.65 25.06 -3.85
N ALA A 121 11.89 24.52 -2.89
CA ALA A 121 10.54 23.98 -3.09
C ALA A 121 9.61 24.47 -1.98
N ILE A 122 8.30 24.50 -2.27
CA ILE A 122 7.27 24.84 -1.27
C ILE A 122 6.89 23.57 -0.54
N LEU A 123 6.84 23.63 0.79
CA LEU A 123 6.34 22.55 1.64
C LEU A 123 4.85 22.71 1.85
N THR A 124 4.11 21.65 1.55
CA THR A 124 2.67 21.52 1.87
C THR A 124 2.47 20.52 2.97
N ASP A 125 1.35 20.62 3.69
CA ASP A 125 1.04 19.69 4.79
C ASP A 125 1.03 18.23 4.30
N GLY A 126 1.69 17.34 5.06
CA GLY A 126 1.78 15.91 4.76
C GLY A 126 2.91 15.48 3.82
N VAL A 127 3.72 16.39 3.28
CA VAL A 127 4.86 15.98 2.42
C VAL A 127 5.96 15.30 3.25
N GLU A 128 6.60 14.31 2.66
CA GLU A 128 7.80 13.69 3.22
C GLU A 128 9.02 14.59 2.89
N VAL A 129 9.80 14.92 3.92
CA VAL A 129 11.07 15.64 3.79
C VAL A 129 12.20 14.74 4.27
N ALA A 130 13.20 14.51 3.42
CA ALA A 130 14.36 13.70 3.77
C ALA A 130 15.67 14.47 3.57
N PHE A 131 16.55 14.38 4.56
CA PHE A 131 17.86 15.02 4.53
C PHE A 131 18.96 13.99 4.33
N GLY A 132 19.70 14.07 3.22
CA GLY A 132 20.85 13.22 2.91
C GLY A 132 20.54 11.83 2.33
N SER A 133 19.39 11.25 2.62
CA SER A 133 18.98 9.94 2.10
C SER A 133 17.46 9.78 2.11
N THR A 134 16.92 9.11 1.11
CA THR A 134 15.48 8.73 1.03
C THR A 134 15.20 7.34 1.59
N THR A 135 16.25 6.58 1.93
CA THR A 135 16.14 5.20 2.42
C THR A 135 16.66 5.08 3.84
N THR A 136 16.06 4.16 4.60
CA THR A 136 16.56 3.77 5.92
C THR A 136 17.94 3.14 5.83
N SER A 137 18.74 3.32 6.87
CA SER A 137 19.95 2.53 7.11
C SER A 137 19.70 1.63 8.31
N PRO A 138 19.41 0.34 8.14
CA PRO A 138 19.18 -0.57 9.26
C PRO A 138 20.36 -0.64 10.24
N ALA A 139 21.58 -0.39 9.74
CA ALA A 139 22.78 -0.36 10.55
C ALA A 139 22.92 0.90 11.43
N ASN A 140 22.22 1.99 11.10
CA ASN A 140 22.28 3.25 11.85
C ASN A 140 20.93 4.00 11.85
N PRO A 141 19.94 3.55 12.65
CA PRO A 141 18.60 4.16 12.70
C PRO A 141 18.63 5.63 13.18
N LEU A 142 19.63 6.02 13.95
CA LEU A 142 19.82 7.38 14.46
C LEU A 142 20.19 8.39 13.34
N GLU A 143 20.53 7.92 12.15
CA GLU A 143 20.81 8.75 10.96
C GLU A 143 19.67 8.75 9.93
N ASP A 144 18.48 8.30 10.31
CA ASP A 144 17.28 8.35 9.47
C ASP A 144 16.58 9.71 9.60
N TYR A 145 17.08 10.72 8.89
CA TYR A 145 16.53 12.07 8.93
C TYR A 145 15.40 12.26 7.90
N ARG A 146 14.39 11.38 7.95
CA ARG A 146 13.16 11.46 7.18
C ARG A 146 12.00 11.85 8.08
N PHE A 147 11.20 12.82 7.62
CA PHE A 147 10.12 13.41 8.40
C PHE A 147 8.89 13.62 7.54
N ILE A 148 7.70 13.62 8.15
CA ILE A 148 6.49 14.17 7.58
C ILE A 148 6.37 15.62 8.04
N PHE A 149 6.32 16.55 7.09
CA PHE A 149 6.09 17.96 7.38
C PHE A 149 4.62 18.20 7.71
N ARG A 150 4.34 18.87 8.83
CA ARG A 150 2.99 19.23 9.26
C ARG A 150 2.88 20.73 9.47
N HIS A 151 1.91 21.34 8.79
CA HIS A 151 1.62 22.76 8.94
C HIS A 151 0.70 22.99 10.15
N ALA A 152 1.05 23.91 11.03
CA ALA A 152 0.28 24.18 12.24
C ALA A 152 -1.15 24.70 11.96
N ALA A 153 -1.34 25.47 10.89
CA ALA A 153 -2.66 25.96 10.47
C ALA A 153 -3.60 24.85 9.93
N SER A 154 -3.12 23.62 9.75
CA SER A 154 -3.98 22.49 9.37
C SER A 154 -4.95 22.09 10.49
N GLY A 155 -4.78 22.64 11.68
CA GLY A 155 -5.69 22.50 12.82
C GLY A 155 -5.31 21.38 13.79
N LYS A 156 -6.07 21.27 14.88
CA LYS A 156 -5.89 20.22 15.89
C LYS A 156 -6.08 18.84 15.25
N ARG A 157 -5.19 17.93 15.57
CA ARG A 157 -5.30 16.53 15.13
C ARG A 157 -6.49 15.88 15.86
N PRO A 158 -7.32 15.08 15.18
CA PRO A 158 -8.27 14.22 15.85
C PRO A 158 -7.56 13.28 16.84
N LYS A 159 -8.19 12.97 17.97
CA LYS A 159 -7.64 12.03 18.96
C LYS A 159 -7.91 10.57 18.57
N ASP A 160 -8.93 10.33 17.76
CA ASP A 160 -9.43 9.02 17.39
C ASP A 160 -9.70 8.90 15.88
N GLY A 161 -10.11 7.72 15.46
CA GLY A 161 -10.36 7.41 14.05
C GLY A 161 -9.07 7.38 13.21
N PHE A 162 -9.24 7.36 11.89
CA PHE A 162 -8.11 7.27 10.96
C PHE A 162 -7.08 8.39 11.17
N TYR A 163 -7.52 9.65 11.19
CA TYR A 163 -6.62 10.79 11.36
C TYR A 163 -6.06 10.94 12.79
N GLY A 164 -6.63 10.22 13.78
CA GLY A 164 -6.08 10.10 15.13
C GLY A 164 -4.90 9.14 15.20
N LEU A 165 -4.95 8.04 14.47
CA LEU A 165 -3.95 6.96 14.51
C LEU A 165 -2.86 7.09 13.45
N TYR A 166 -3.17 7.74 12.31
CA TYR A 166 -2.28 7.83 11.16
C TYR A 166 -2.00 9.28 10.75
N ASP A 167 -0.73 9.60 10.54
CA ASP A 167 -0.30 10.83 9.89
C ASP A 167 -0.25 10.61 8.39
N THR A 168 -1.12 11.33 7.65
CA THR A 168 -1.16 11.24 6.20
C THR A 168 0.02 11.97 5.57
N SER A 169 0.58 11.37 4.51
CA SER A 169 1.65 11.93 3.70
C SER A 169 1.14 12.21 2.27
N TYR A 170 1.95 12.01 1.26
CA TYR A 170 1.59 12.31 -0.12
C TYR A 170 0.78 11.21 -0.81
N GLN A 171 0.12 11.59 -1.91
CA GLN A 171 -0.66 10.67 -2.72
C GLN A 171 0.26 9.75 -3.53
N LEU A 172 0.06 8.44 -3.39
CA LEU A 172 0.78 7.39 -4.13
C LEU A 172 0.14 7.13 -5.50
N GLY A 173 -1.20 7.21 -5.56
CA GLY A 173 -1.93 6.95 -6.78
C GLY A 173 -3.38 7.44 -6.70
N ARG A 174 -4.02 7.55 -7.86
CA ARG A 174 -5.43 7.93 -7.97
C ARG A 174 -6.11 7.07 -9.03
N GLY A 175 -7.10 6.30 -8.60
CA GLY A 175 -7.98 5.53 -9.47
C GLY A 175 -9.33 6.24 -9.65
N THR A 176 -10.22 5.60 -10.42
CA THR A 176 -11.57 6.12 -10.70
C THR A 176 -12.43 6.24 -9.43
N PHE A 177 -12.28 5.31 -8.49
CA PHE A 177 -13.15 5.18 -7.32
C PHE A 177 -12.46 5.50 -6.00
N ALA A 178 -11.13 5.59 -5.99
CA ALA A 178 -10.35 5.81 -4.78
C ALA A 178 -9.04 6.53 -5.07
N SER A 179 -8.52 7.20 -4.05
CA SER A 179 -7.13 7.68 -3.99
C SER A 179 -6.34 6.88 -2.97
N VAL A 180 -5.07 6.64 -3.24
CA VAL A 180 -4.14 5.97 -2.31
C VAL A 180 -3.14 6.99 -1.82
N ILE A 181 -3.03 7.13 -0.49
CA ILE A 181 -2.07 8.02 0.16
C ILE A 181 -1.13 7.23 1.04
N LYS A 182 0.11 7.65 1.14
CA LYS A 182 1.07 7.13 2.11
C LYS A 182 0.73 7.68 3.49
N CYS A 183 0.81 6.86 4.54
CA CYS A 183 0.55 7.29 5.91
C CYS A 183 1.47 6.60 6.90
N LEU A 184 1.76 7.29 8.01
CA LEU A 184 2.57 6.80 9.13
C LEU A 184 1.68 6.43 10.30
N GLU A 185 1.75 5.21 10.78
CA GLU A 185 1.10 4.80 12.03
C GLU A 185 1.88 5.39 13.22
N ARG A 186 1.23 6.25 14.02
CA ARG A 186 1.88 6.99 15.11
C ARG A 186 2.42 6.09 16.21
N SER A 187 1.70 5.02 16.54
CA SER A 187 2.08 4.13 17.64
C SER A 187 3.31 3.29 17.33
N THR A 188 3.50 2.91 16.05
CA THR A 188 4.57 2.00 15.64
C THR A 188 5.68 2.68 14.83
N GLY A 189 5.39 3.82 14.20
CA GLY A 189 6.29 4.45 13.22
C GLY A 189 6.38 3.69 11.89
N ILE A 190 5.44 2.76 11.63
CA ILE A 190 5.41 1.98 10.39
C ILE A 190 4.62 2.73 9.33
N MET A 191 5.14 2.69 8.09
CA MET A 191 4.48 3.28 6.93
C MET A 191 3.49 2.31 6.31
N TRP A 192 2.31 2.84 5.94
CA TRP A 192 1.21 2.12 5.32
C TRP A 192 0.69 2.86 4.09
N ALA A 193 -0.13 2.20 3.30
CA ALA A 193 -0.88 2.79 2.20
C ALA A 193 -2.36 2.89 2.60
N ALA A 194 -2.92 4.08 2.64
CA ALA A 194 -4.34 4.28 2.93
C ALA A 194 -5.11 4.51 1.61
N LYS A 195 -6.04 3.61 1.30
CA LYS A 195 -6.93 3.71 0.14
C LYS A 195 -8.25 4.34 0.57
N LEU A 196 -8.49 5.58 0.11
CA LEU A 196 -9.66 6.39 0.43
C LEU A 196 -10.66 6.32 -0.71
N PHE A 197 -11.85 5.78 -0.45
CA PHE A 197 -12.92 5.70 -1.44
C PHE A 197 -13.64 7.03 -1.57
N SER A 198 -13.93 7.44 -2.81
CA SER A 198 -14.54 8.75 -3.10
C SER A 198 -16.03 8.80 -2.74
N ASN A 199 -16.74 7.69 -2.89
CA ASN A 199 -18.17 7.60 -2.64
C ASN A 199 -18.45 7.21 -1.18
N PRO A 200 -19.40 7.89 -0.50
CA PRO A 200 -19.80 7.51 0.84
C PRO A 200 -20.53 6.16 0.83
N ILE A 201 -20.29 5.36 1.87
CA ILE A 201 -21.00 4.11 2.15
C ILE A 201 -22.04 4.43 3.21
N ASN A 202 -23.31 4.13 2.95
CA ASN A 202 -24.39 4.34 3.91
C ASN A 202 -24.43 3.21 4.96
N VAL A 203 -23.43 3.15 5.82
CA VAL A 203 -23.41 2.19 6.93
C VAL A 203 -24.20 2.79 8.09
N GLY A 204 -25.38 2.24 8.36
CA GLY A 204 -26.09 2.50 9.63
C GLY A 204 -27.28 3.46 9.60
N SER A 205 -27.83 3.84 8.45
CA SER A 205 -29.16 4.45 8.45
C SER A 205 -30.22 3.37 8.69
N ASN A 206 -31.01 3.55 9.76
CA ASN A 206 -32.19 2.74 10.12
C ASN A 206 -33.33 2.83 9.08
N SER A 207 -33.05 3.14 7.83
CA SER A 207 -34.01 3.07 6.75
C SER A 207 -34.04 1.62 6.25
N ASN A 208 -35.23 1.04 6.10
CA ASN A 208 -35.51 -0.27 5.52
C ASN A 208 -34.99 -0.47 4.06
N LEU A 209 -34.09 0.41 3.62
CA LEU A 209 -33.32 0.41 2.39
C LEU A 209 -31.81 0.52 2.70
N ALA A 210 -31.28 -0.31 3.62
CA ALA A 210 -29.85 -0.62 3.55
C ALA A 210 -29.60 -1.16 2.13
N SER A 211 -28.90 -0.38 1.30
CA SER A 211 -28.79 -0.72 -0.12
C SER A 211 -28.08 -2.08 -0.22
N LYS A 212 -28.46 -2.91 -1.19
CA LYS A 212 -27.73 -4.17 -1.46
C LYS A 212 -26.21 -3.93 -1.54
N THR A 213 -25.81 -2.74 -1.92
CA THR A 213 -24.44 -2.24 -2.01
C THR A 213 -23.73 -2.22 -0.66
N ASP A 214 -24.36 -1.75 0.42
CA ASP A 214 -23.74 -1.62 1.75
C ASP A 214 -23.44 -2.99 2.37
N THR A 215 -24.36 -3.96 2.16
CA THR A 215 -24.16 -5.33 2.63
C THR A 215 -23.05 -6.04 1.83
N MET A 216 -22.92 -5.75 0.53
CA MET A 216 -21.86 -6.31 -0.31
C MET A 216 -20.49 -5.76 0.08
N VAL A 217 -20.35 -4.45 0.28
CA VAL A 217 -19.08 -3.83 0.73
C VAL A 217 -18.65 -4.36 2.09
N SER A 218 -19.58 -4.46 3.06
CA SER A 218 -19.28 -5.03 4.38
C SER A 218 -18.82 -6.47 4.31
N ARG A 219 -19.42 -7.27 3.42
CA ARG A 219 -19.03 -8.66 3.19
C ARG A 219 -17.63 -8.76 2.58
N GLU A 220 -17.31 -7.94 1.60
CA GLU A 220 -15.99 -7.93 0.96
C GLU A 220 -14.89 -7.46 1.91
N ILE A 221 -15.15 -6.43 2.74
CA ILE A 221 -14.22 -6.04 3.81
C ILE A 221 -13.97 -7.22 4.76
N SER A 222 -15.03 -7.92 5.18
CA SER A 222 -14.90 -9.08 6.08
C SER A 222 -14.12 -10.24 5.46
N ILE A 223 -14.13 -10.36 4.14
CA ILE A 223 -13.31 -11.33 3.40
C ILE A 223 -11.86 -10.88 3.41
N LEU A 224 -11.58 -9.62 3.05
CA LEU A 224 -10.20 -9.08 3.03
C LEU A 224 -9.52 -9.17 4.40
N GLN A 225 -10.27 -8.95 5.48
CA GLN A 225 -9.76 -9.09 6.86
C GLN A 225 -9.34 -10.52 7.21
N LYS A 226 -9.85 -11.53 6.49
CA LYS A 226 -9.51 -12.95 6.70
C LYS A 226 -8.36 -13.42 5.82
N LEU A 227 -8.00 -12.67 4.78
CA LEU A 227 -6.91 -13.04 3.88
C LEU A 227 -5.56 -12.86 4.58
N SER A 228 -4.81 -13.94 4.68
CA SER A 228 -3.45 -13.96 5.23
C SER A 228 -2.55 -14.81 4.32
N HIS A 229 -1.75 -14.14 3.48
CA HIS A 229 -0.87 -14.80 2.51
C HIS A 229 0.30 -13.88 2.15
N PRO A 230 1.56 -14.38 2.03
CA PRO A 230 2.72 -13.53 1.75
C PRO A 230 2.65 -12.80 0.42
N ASN A 231 1.91 -13.34 -0.55
CA ASN A 231 1.75 -12.76 -1.88
C ASN A 231 0.41 -12.01 -2.05
N ILE A 232 -0.25 -11.64 -0.96
CA ILE A 232 -1.44 -10.78 -0.95
C ILE A 232 -1.12 -9.54 -0.13
N CYS A 233 -1.55 -8.38 -0.62
CA CYS A 233 -1.43 -7.12 0.11
C CYS A 233 -2.26 -7.18 1.40
N PHE A 234 -1.60 -7.03 2.54
CA PHE A 234 -2.23 -7.17 3.86
C PHE A 234 -3.13 -5.99 4.18
N LEU A 235 -4.34 -6.25 4.68
CA LEU A 235 -5.25 -5.24 5.22
C LEU A 235 -5.00 -5.09 6.73
N LYS A 236 -4.47 -3.96 7.15
CA LYS A 236 -4.15 -3.61 8.54
C LYS A 236 -5.39 -3.15 9.30
N ASP A 237 -6.05 -2.10 8.79
CA ASP A 237 -7.18 -1.44 9.45
C ASP A 237 -8.24 -0.99 8.46
N THR A 238 -9.45 -0.74 8.98
CA THR A 238 -10.58 -0.22 8.20
C THR A 238 -11.25 0.87 8.98
N PHE A 239 -11.51 2.02 8.35
CA PHE A 239 -12.19 3.15 8.96
C PHE A 239 -13.34 3.65 8.07
N ILE A 240 -14.34 4.22 8.72
CA ILE A 240 -15.39 5.00 8.06
C ILE A 240 -15.25 6.43 8.57
N LEU A 241 -14.95 7.35 7.66
CA LEU A 241 -14.84 8.77 7.98
C LEU A 241 -16.21 9.37 8.28
N PRO A 242 -16.29 10.54 8.97
CA PRO A 242 -17.57 11.21 9.29
C PRO A 242 -18.47 11.45 8.07
N GLU A 243 -17.86 11.64 6.87
CA GLU A 243 -18.61 11.82 5.62
C GLU A 243 -19.09 10.48 5.00
N GLY A 244 -18.97 9.37 5.72
CA GLY A 244 -19.33 8.03 5.25
C GLY A 244 -18.32 7.40 4.28
N LYS A 245 -17.15 8.00 4.07
CA LYS A 245 -16.12 7.45 3.17
C LYS A 245 -15.35 6.33 3.84
N LEU A 246 -15.15 5.24 3.10
CA LEU A 246 -14.33 4.12 3.53
C LEU A 246 -12.84 4.43 3.36
N VAL A 247 -12.05 4.07 4.35
CA VAL A 247 -10.58 4.04 4.30
C VAL A 247 -10.10 2.64 4.63
N LEU A 248 -9.30 2.05 3.75
CA LEU A 248 -8.58 0.81 3.99
C LEU A 248 -7.11 1.12 4.20
N VAL A 249 -6.54 0.72 5.33
CA VAL A 249 -5.11 0.83 5.60
C VAL A 249 -4.46 -0.49 5.20
N LEU A 250 -3.58 -0.45 4.22
CA LEU A 250 -2.99 -1.58 3.54
C LEU A 250 -1.46 -1.57 3.70
N GLU A 251 -0.85 -2.73 3.53
CA GLU A 251 0.60 -2.87 3.41
C GLU A 251 1.14 -1.93 2.33
N LEU A 252 2.21 -1.18 2.64
CA LEU A 252 2.86 -0.30 1.68
C LEU A 252 3.87 -1.11 0.85
N ILE A 253 3.65 -1.18 -0.46
CA ILE A 253 4.52 -1.85 -1.42
C ILE A 253 5.18 -0.79 -2.30
N GLU A 254 6.52 -0.74 -2.31
CA GLU A 254 7.26 0.39 -2.88
C GLU A 254 8.02 0.07 -4.18
N GLY A 255 7.91 -1.14 -4.74
CA GLY A 255 8.62 -1.56 -5.96
C GLY A 255 7.87 -1.31 -7.26
N GLY A 256 6.70 -0.63 -7.20
CA GLY A 256 5.85 -0.37 -8.35
C GLY A 256 4.89 -1.52 -8.65
N ASP A 257 4.20 -1.45 -9.79
CA ASP A 257 3.30 -2.48 -10.26
C ASP A 257 3.89 -3.32 -11.41
N LEU A 258 3.23 -4.42 -11.72
CA LEU A 258 3.69 -5.33 -12.77
C LEU A 258 3.57 -4.71 -14.17
N LEU A 259 2.68 -3.72 -14.40
CA LEU A 259 2.61 -3.04 -15.70
C LEU A 259 3.88 -2.24 -15.95
N GLU A 260 4.31 -1.44 -14.98
CA GLU A 260 5.57 -0.68 -15.08
C GLU A 260 6.77 -1.63 -15.27
N TYR A 261 6.75 -2.77 -14.57
CA TYR A 261 7.79 -3.80 -14.73
C TYR A 261 7.78 -4.41 -16.14
N ILE A 262 6.64 -4.76 -16.72
CA ILE A 262 6.51 -5.31 -18.08
C ILE A 262 7.06 -4.32 -19.11
N LEU A 263 6.72 -3.05 -18.97
CA LEU A 263 7.15 -1.99 -19.89
C LEU A 263 8.67 -1.73 -19.83
N SER A 264 9.29 -1.97 -18.70
CA SER A 264 10.72 -1.71 -18.49
C SER A 264 11.62 -2.94 -18.65
N ASN A 265 11.10 -4.17 -18.44
CA ASN A 265 11.90 -5.38 -18.31
C ASN A 265 11.21 -6.62 -18.90
N ALA A 266 11.31 -6.86 -20.21
CA ALA A 266 10.82 -8.13 -20.78
C ALA A 266 11.86 -9.27 -20.59
N GLY A 267 11.46 -10.40 -19.92
CA GLY A 267 12.37 -11.54 -19.81
C GLY A 267 11.77 -12.81 -19.15
N VAL A 268 12.05 -13.97 -19.75
CA VAL A 268 11.45 -15.28 -19.41
C VAL A 268 11.73 -15.75 -17.97
N LYS A 269 12.93 -15.50 -17.44
CA LYS A 269 13.33 -16.03 -16.11
C LYS A 269 12.53 -15.43 -14.95
N MET A 270 12.31 -14.14 -14.97
CA MET A 270 11.55 -13.45 -13.95
C MET A 270 10.03 -13.72 -14.09
N THR A 271 9.57 -14.01 -15.29
CA THR A 271 8.18 -14.38 -15.55
C THR A 271 7.75 -15.62 -14.77
N GLN A 272 8.55 -16.70 -14.76
CA GLN A 272 8.23 -17.90 -13.96
C GLN A 272 8.14 -17.58 -12.47
N HIS A 273 9.07 -16.78 -11.94
CA HIS A 273 9.08 -16.36 -10.55
C HIS A 273 7.80 -15.60 -10.19
N ILE A 274 7.45 -14.57 -10.95
CA ILE A 274 6.28 -13.73 -10.69
C ILE A 274 4.99 -14.56 -10.82
N ILE A 275 4.86 -15.36 -11.88
CA ILE A 275 3.65 -16.16 -12.13
C ILE A 275 3.48 -17.27 -11.11
N TYR A 276 4.56 -17.90 -10.67
CA TYR A 276 4.50 -18.88 -9.59
C TYR A 276 3.86 -18.28 -8.32
N HIS A 277 4.36 -17.14 -7.86
CA HIS A 277 3.84 -16.47 -6.66
C HIS A 277 2.42 -15.92 -6.85
N LEU A 278 2.10 -15.45 -8.06
CA LEU A 278 0.76 -15.02 -8.41
C LEU A 278 -0.23 -16.20 -8.38
N CYS A 279 0.13 -17.35 -8.94
CA CYS A 279 -0.67 -18.56 -8.88
C CYS A 279 -0.86 -19.07 -7.44
N LEU A 280 0.19 -19.00 -6.60
CA LEU A 280 0.08 -19.33 -5.16
C LEU A 280 -0.95 -18.47 -4.46
N ALA A 281 -0.88 -17.14 -4.62
CA ALA A 281 -1.81 -16.19 -4.01
C ALA A 281 -3.25 -16.46 -4.43
N LEU A 282 -3.48 -16.58 -5.73
CA LEU A 282 -4.82 -16.75 -6.28
C LEU A 282 -5.39 -18.16 -6.01
N SER A 283 -4.56 -19.21 -6.04
CA SER A 283 -4.96 -20.55 -5.61
C SER A 283 -5.45 -20.58 -4.16
N TYR A 284 -4.77 -19.84 -3.26
CA TYR A 284 -5.21 -19.67 -1.87
C TYR A 284 -6.56 -18.96 -1.80
N VAL A 285 -6.75 -17.86 -2.50
CA VAL A 285 -8.02 -17.10 -2.52
C VAL A 285 -9.16 -17.95 -3.07
N HIS A 286 -8.91 -18.69 -4.16
CA HIS A 286 -9.88 -19.58 -4.77
C HIS A 286 -10.28 -20.74 -3.85
N SER A 287 -9.35 -21.25 -3.00
CA SER A 287 -9.65 -22.27 -2.00
C SER A 287 -10.63 -21.80 -0.92
N LEU A 288 -10.73 -20.47 -0.73
CA LEU A 288 -11.71 -19.83 0.17
C LEU A 288 -13.04 -19.49 -0.52
N GLY A 289 -13.22 -19.89 -1.78
CA GLY A 289 -14.41 -19.58 -2.59
C GLY A 289 -14.47 -18.12 -3.04
N ILE A 290 -13.33 -17.42 -3.08
CA ILE A 290 -13.22 -16.02 -3.48
C ILE A 290 -12.54 -15.93 -4.84
N ALA A 291 -12.97 -15.02 -5.71
CA ALA A 291 -12.29 -14.65 -6.94
C ALA A 291 -11.89 -13.18 -6.91
N HIS A 292 -10.78 -12.85 -7.56
CA HIS A 292 -10.29 -11.46 -7.65
C HIS A 292 -11.14 -10.61 -8.61
N ARG A 293 -11.54 -11.16 -9.75
CA ARG A 293 -12.43 -10.57 -10.78
C ARG A 293 -11.97 -9.29 -11.47
N ASP A 294 -10.86 -8.70 -11.05
CA ASP A 294 -10.25 -7.50 -11.67
C ASP A 294 -8.73 -7.63 -11.74
N LEU A 295 -8.27 -8.85 -12.00
CA LEU A 295 -6.84 -9.11 -12.08
C LEU A 295 -6.27 -8.49 -13.35
N LYS A 296 -5.27 -7.64 -13.17
CA LYS A 296 -4.51 -6.96 -14.21
C LYS A 296 -3.13 -6.59 -13.66
N PRO A 297 -2.15 -6.27 -14.49
CA PRO A 297 -0.79 -5.98 -14.03
C PRO A 297 -0.71 -4.84 -13.01
N GLU A 298 -1.59 -3.83 -13.10
CA GLU A 298 -1.64 -2.70 -12.16
C GLU A 298 -2.07 -3.13 -10.74
N ASN A 299 -2.76 -4.27 -10.59
CA ASN A 299 -3.19 -4.84 -9.33
C ASN A 299 -2.21 -5.90 -8.77
N VAL A 300 -1.07 -6.08 -9.44
CA VAL A 300 0.03 -6.96 -9.01
C VAL A 300 1.21 -6.08 -8.64
N LEU A 301 1.42 -5.85 -7.34
CA LEU A 301 2.50 -5.01 -6.84
C LEU A 301 3.77 -5.83 -6.62
N LEU A 302 4.91 -5.19 -6.75
CA LEU A 302 6.24 -5.80 -6.58
C LEU A 302 7.00 -5.09 -5.45
N THR A 303 7.74 -5.86 -4.64
CA THR A 303 8.64 -5.27 -3.65
C THR A 303 9.95 -4.80 -4.31
N LYS A 304 10.78 -4.06 -3.56
CA LYS A 304 12.12 -3.62 -4.00
C LYS A 304 13.19 -4.71 -3.89
N ASP A 305 12.82 -5.91 -3.43
CA ASP A 305 13.76 -7.02 -3.30
C ASP A 305 14.22 -7.53 -4.67
N ASP A 306 15.32 -8.29 -4.69
CA ASP A 306 15.83 -8.97 -5.87
C ASP A 306 16.04 -10.47 -5.55
N PRO A 307 15.20 -11.37 -6.08
CA PRO A 307 14.01 -11.14 -6.90
C PRO A 307 12.86 -10.49 -6.13
N PRO A 308 11.99 -9.68 -6.80
CA PRO A 308 10.90 -8.99 -6.13
C PRO A 308 9.83 -9.96 -5.64
N ASN A 309 9.29 -9.73 -4.44
CA ASN A 309 8.11 -10.43 -3.97
C ASN A 309 6.86 -9.87 -4.65
N VAL A 310 5.94 -10.78 -4.99
CA VAL A 310 4.65 -10.43 -5.59
C VAL A 310 3.61 -10.19 -4.49
N LYS A 311 2.82 -9.13 -4.63
CA LYS A 311 1.72 -8.76 -3.75
C LYS A 311 0.46 -8.46 -4.57
N VAL A 312 -0.52 -9.35 -4.54
CA VAL A 312 -1.82 -9.12 -5.19
C VAL A 312 -2.63 -8.13 -4.36
N ALA A 313 -3.08 -7.06 -4.99
CA ALA A 313 -3.84 -5.97 -4.39
C ALA A 313 -5.19 -5.79 -5.08
N ASP A 314 -6.06 -4.97 -4.47
CA ASP A 314 -7.31 -4.50 -5.10
C ASP A 314 -8.32 -5.61 -5.44
N PHE A 315 -8.56 -6.53 -4.51
CA PHE A 315 -9.67 -7.48 -4.60
C PHE A 315 -11.00 -6.71 -4.75
N GLY A 316 -11.61 -6.81 -5.89
CA GLY A 316 -12.91 -6.38 -6.41
C GLY A 316 -13.86 -5.44 -5.66
N LEU A 317 -13.44 -4.74 -4.60
CA LEU A 317 -14.27 -3.82 -3.79
C LEU A 317 -14.99 -2.75 -4.65
N ALA A 318 -14.38 -2.33 -5.75
CA ALA A 318 -14.99 -1.38 -6.67
C ALA A 318 -16.22 -1.97 -7.41
N LYS A 319 -16.31 -3.30 -7.54
CA LYS A 319 -17.40 -4.00 -8.23
C LYS A 319 -18.60 -4.28 -7.32
N ALA A 320 -18.41 -4.29 -6.01
CA ALA A 320 -19.52 -4.40 -5.06
C ALA A 320 -20.39 -3.13 -5.03
N THR A 321 -19.81 -1.99 -5.37
CA THR A 321 -20.53 -0.71 -5.35
C THR A 321 -21.39 -0.46 -6.58
N ASP A 322 -21.14 -1.14 -7.73
CA ASP A 322 -21.98 -0.96 -8.92
C ASP A 322 -21.81 -2.05 -10.01
N SER A 323 -22.57 -3.11 -9.92
CA SER A 323 -22.63 -4.17 -10.96
C SER A 323 -23.14 -3.68 -12.33
N GLN A 324 -23.84 -2.55 -12.41
CA GLN A 324 -24.29 -1.95 -13.68
C GLN A 324 -23.25 -0.98 -14.28
N THR A 325 -22.38 -0.40 -13.46
CA THR A 325 -21.33 0.53 -13.91
C THR A 325 -20.17 -0.21 -14.59
N MET A 326 -19.98 -1.50 -14.32
CA MET A 326 -18.93 -2.32 -14.96
C MET A 326 -18.99 -2.31 -16.49
N LEU A 327 -20.20 -2.28 -17.04
CA LEU A 327 -20.43 -2.22 -18.49
C LEU A 327 -20.48 -0.78 -19.02
N LYS A 328 -20.68 0.23 -18.15
CA LYS A 328 -20.72 1.65 -18.52
C LYS A 328 -19.36 2.34 -18.40
N THR A 329 -18.51 1.87 -17.50
CA THR A 329 -17.13 2.37 -17.33
C THR A 329 -16.09 1.51 -18.06
N MET A 330 -16.40 1.02 -19.26
CA MET A 330 -15.42 0.38 -20.15
C MET A 330 -14.32 1.37 -20.65
N CYS A 331 -13.98 2.36 -19.85
CA CYS A 331 -12.79 3.21 -20.03
C CYS A 331 -11.50 2.57 -19.49
N GLY A 332 -11.56 1.32 -18.94
CA GLY A 332 -10.39 0.56 -18.49
C GLY A 332 -10.25 -0.72 -19.30
N THR A 333 -9.07 -1.09 -19.63
CA THR A 333 -8.57 -2.08 -20.57
C THR A 333 -9.40 -3.38 -20.58
N PRO A 334 -10.27 -3.65 -21.56
CA PRO A 334 -11.01 -4.90 -21.68
C PRO A 334 -10.12 -6.11 -22.03
N ALA A 335 -8.81 -5.87 -22.18
CA ALA A 335 -7.82 -6.88 -22.58
C ALA A 335 -7.77 -8.09 -21.62
N TYR A 336 -7.98 -7.90 -20.31
CA TYR A 336 -7.86 -8.95 -19.30
C TYR A 336 -9.19 -9.67 -19.00
N LEU A 337 -10.33 -9.22 -19.56
CA LEU A 337 -11.63 -9.83 -19.31
C LEU A 337 -11.76 -11.17 -20.04
N ALA A 338 -12.26 -12.19 -19.34
CA ALA A 338 -12.59 -13.47 -19.94
C ALA A 338 -13.85 -13.38 -20.81
N PRO A 339 -13.98 -14.20 -21.90
CA PRO A 339 -15.11 -14.12 -22.85
C PRO A 339 -16.47 -14.31 -22.17
N GLU A 340 -16.57 -15.20 -21.19
CA GLU A 340 -17.80 -15.50 -20.47
C GLU A 340 -18.33 -14.32 -19.65
N VAL A 341 -17.47 -13.39 -19.22
CA VAL A 341 -17.88 -12.21 -18.43
C VAL A 341 -18.84 -11.32 -19.21
N VAL A 342 -18.71 -11.25 -20.52
CA VAL A 342 -19.55 -10.43 -21.41
C VAL A 342 -20.73 -11.19 -21.99
N GLN A 343 -20.70 -12.54 -21.96
CA GLN A 343 -21.72 -13.41 -22.55
C GLN A 343 -22.84 -13.76 -21.57
N GLN A 344 -22.56 -13.80 -20.27
CA GLN A 344 -23.50 -14.28 -19.26
C GLN A 344 -24.20 -13.14 -18.51
N ALA A 345 -25.54 -13.21 -18.44
CA ALA A 345 -26.35 -12.33 -17.61
C ALA A 345 -26.25 -12.68 -16.11
N ASN A 346 -25.92 -13.96 -15.78
CA ASN A 346 -25.72 -14.46 -14.42
C ASN A 346 -24.35 -15.13 -14.32
N MET A 347 -23.48 -14.60 -13.47
CA MET A 347 -22.11 -15.09 -13.27
C MET A 347 -22.01 -16.24 -12.24
N GLU A 348 -23.08 -17.01 -12.02
CA GLU A 348 -23.06 -18.10 -11.05
C GLU A 348 -22.23 -19.29 -11.55
N GLY A 349 -21.18 -19.64 -10.80
CA GLY A 349 -20.45 -20.90 -10.92
C GLY A 349 -19.07 -20.88 -11.58
N TYR A 350 -18.62 -19.78 -12.19
CA TYR A 350 -17.32 -19.71 -12.90
C TYR A 350 -16.40 -18.58 -12.41
N ASP A 351 -16.66 -18.04 -11.26
CA ASP A 351 -16.05 -16.79 -10.77
C ASP A 351 -14.52 -16.82 -10.68
N ASN A 352 -13.94 -17.95 -10.29
CA ASN A 352 -12.49 -18.08 -10.11
C ASN A 352 -11.72 -18.36 -11.43
N LEU A 353 -12.38 -18.91 -12.43
CA LEU A 353 -11.74 -19.20 -13.73
C LEU A 353 -11.53 -17.94 -14.58
N VAL A 354 -12.22 -16.84 -14.29
CA VAL A 354 -11.94 -15.55 -14.92
C VAL A 354 -10.55 -15.03 -14.54
N ASP A 355 -10.09 -15.34 -13.31
CA ASP A 355 -8.73 -14.99 -12.86
C ASP A 355 -7.68 -15.83 -13.61
N SER A 356 -7.95 -17.10 -13.90
CA SER A 356 -7.08 -17.96 -14.72
C SER A 356 -6.85 -17.37 -16.11
N TRP A 357 -7.92 -16.89 -16.75
CA TRP A 357 -7.81 -16.18 -18.01
C TRP A 357 -6.92 -14.94 -17.91
N SER A 358 -7.15 -14.10 -16.90
CA SER A 358 -6.36 -12.89 -16.67
C SER A 358 -4.87 -13.20 -16.46
N VAL A 359 -4.54 -14.28 -15.72
CA VAL A 359 -3.15 -14.75 -15.58
C VAL A 359 -2.57 -15.15 -16.93
N GLY A 360 -3.34 -15.85 -17.78
CA GLY A 360 -2.91 -16.22 -19.15
C GLY A 360 -2.54 -14.99 -19.98
N VAL A 361 -3.37 -13.93 -19.91
CA VAL A 361 -3.09 -12.65 -20.59
C VAL A 361 -1.82 -11.98 -20.02
N ILE A 362 -1.66 -11.97 -18.70
CA ILE A 362 -0.48 -11.40 -18.04
C ILE A 362 0.79 -12.12 -18.49
N VAL A 363 0.81 -13.46 -18.46
CA VAL A 363 1.98 -14.25 -18.90
C VAL A 363 2.34 -13.95 -20.35
N PHE A 364 1.33 -13.94 -21.23
CA PHE A 364 1.53 -13.62 -22.65
C PHE A 364 2.17 -12.22 -22.79
N SER A 365 1.62 -11.21 -22.11
CA SER A 365 2.14 -9.85 -22.17
C SER A 365 3.56 -9.70 -21.57
N MET A 366 3.89 -10.45 -20.53
CA MET A 366 5.24 -10.47 -19.95
C MET A 366 6.30 -11.04 -20.91
N ILE A 367 5.92 -11.98 -21.78
CA ILE A 367 6.82 -12.60 -22.77
C ILE A 367 6.93 -11.75 -24.04
N THR A 368 5.81 -11.18 -24.50
CA THR A 368 5.71 -10.54 -25.81
C THR A 368 5.76 -9.03 -25.78
N ASN A 369 5.50 -8.42 -24.61
CA ASN A 369 5.21 -7.00 -24.46
C ASN A 369 4.04 -6.51 -25.33
N ALA A 370 3.07 -7.39 -25.60
CA ALA A 370 1.91 -7.13 -26.45
C ALA A 370 0.64 -7.78 -25.86
N SER A 371 -0.53 -7.31 -26.33
CA SER A 371 -1.80 -7.99 -26.09
C SER A 371 -1.83 -9.32 -26.83
N PRO A 372 -2.39 -10.40 -26.22
CA PRO A 372 -2.52 -11.68 -26.90
C PRO A 372 -3.57 -11.70 -28.02
N PHE A 373 -4.42 -10.66 -28.14
CA PHE A 373 -5.61 -10.74 -28.99
C PHE A 373 -5.48 -9.93 -30.28
N VAL A 374 -5.97 -10.52 -31.36
CA VAL A 374 -6.25 -9.80 -32.58
C VAL A 374 -7.58 -9.07 -32.40
N GLU A 375 -7.53 -7.75 -32.43
CA GLU A 375 -8.72 -6.91 -32.32
C GLU A 375 -9.42 -6.78 -33.67
N ASP A 376 -10.71 -7.11 -33.69
CA ASP A 376 -11.58 -6.81 -34.86
C ASP A 376 -12.13 -5.39 -34.71
N GLU A 377 -11.40 -4.40 -35.18
CA GLU A 377 -11.80 -3.00 -35.15
C GLU A 377 -13.06 -2.69 -35.95
N THR A 378 -13.47 -3.58 -36.83
CA THR A 378 -14.70 -3.42 -37.66
C THR A 378 -15.96 -3.74 -36.86
N GLN A 379 -15.85 -4.50 -35.77
CA GLN A 379 -16.96 -4.85 -34.88
C GLN A 379 -17.23 -3.71 -33.89
N PRO A 380 -18.38 -2.99 -34.03
CA PRO A 380 -18.70 -1.86 -33.15
C PRO A 380 -19.10 -2.29 -31.74
N ASP A 381 -19.63 -3.52 -31.57
CA ASP A 381 -20.02 -4.02 -30.24
C ASP A 381 -18.80 -4.63 -29.53
N ILE A 382 -18.33 -3.90 -28.51
CA ILE A 382 -17.18 -4.31 -27.69
C ILE A 382 -17.39 -5.64 -26.96
N ARG A 383 -18.65 -5.98 -26.60
CA ARG A 383 -18.97 -7.26 -25.97
C ARG A 383 -18.76 -8.41 -26.97
N LEU A 384 -19.21 -8.22 -28.18
CA LEU A 384 -19.04 -9.22 -29.23
C LEU A 384 -17.55 -9.36 -29.60
N ARG A 385 -16.79 -8.24 -29.66
CA ARG A 385 -15.33 -8.30 -29.83
C ARG A 385 -14.65 -9.15 -28.78
N ILE A 386 -14.97 -8.93 -27.50
CA ILE A 386 -14.40 -9.70 -26.38
C ILE A 386 -14.82 -11.17 -26.47
N ALA A 387 -16.09 -11.44 -26.78
CA ALA A 387 -16.62 -12.80 -26.84
C ALA A 387 -16.02 -13.65 -27.99
N THR A 388 -15.60 -13.01 -29.08
CA THR A 388 -15.14 -13.69 -30.31
C THR A 388 -13.64 -13.51 -30.59
N ARG A 389 -12.90 -12.80 -29.72
CA ARG A 389 -11.48 -12.53 -29.93
C ARG A 389 -10.64 -13.80 -30.00
N LYS A 390 -9.60 -13.76 -30.80
CA LYS A 390 -8.68 -14.88 -31.03
C LYS A 390 -7.29 -14.52 -30.54
N VAL A 391 -6.60 -15.52 -29.97
CA VAL A 391 -5.20 -15.36 -29.55
C VAL A 391 -4.30 -15.40 -30.80
N ASP A 392 -3.39 -14.43 -30.88
CA ASP A 392 -2.33 -14.44 -31.90
C ASP A 392 -1.12 -15.25 -31.40
N TRP A 393 -1.15 -16.53 -31.71
CA TRP A 393 -0.07 -17.45 -31.35
C TRP A 393 1.24 -17.19 -32.08
N ASN A 394 1.21 -16.44 -33.23
CA ASN A 394 2.42 -16.16 -34.00
C ASN A 394 3.34 -15.22 -33.22
N ILE A 395 2.79 -14.16 -32.62
CA ILE A 395 3.54 -13.23 -31.78
C ILE A 395 4.27 -14.00 -30.65
N LEU A 396 3.59 -14.94 -29.99
CA LEU A 396 4.20 -15.73 -28.92
C LEU A 396 5.31 -16.65 -29.47
N LYS A 397 5.08 -17.35 -30.59
CA LYS A 397 6.05 -18.25 -31.21
C LYS A 397 7.31 -17.55 -31.72
N GLU A 398 7.20 -16.28 -32.11
CA GLU A 398 8.37 -15.45 -32.46
C GLU A 398 9.24 -15.12 -31.24
N LYS A 399 8.67 -15.06 -30.04
CA LYS A 399 9.39 -14.70 -28.81
C LYS A 399 9.91 -15.91 -28.05
N THR A 400 9.31 -17.08 -28.21
CA THR A 400 9.71 -18.28 -27.48
C THR A 400 9.48 -19.56 -28.27
N SER A 401 10.43 -20.50 -28.16
CA SER A 401 10.29 -21.88 -28.62
C SER A 401 9.93 -22.87 -27.49
N ASN A 402 9.76 -22.39 -26.27
CA ASN A 402 9.45 -23.25 -25.11
C ASN A 402 8.02 -23.78 -25.21
N GLN A 403 7.89 -25.09 -25.51
CA GLN A 403 6.60 -25.75 -25.71
C GLN A 403 5.77 -25.80 -24.43
N ASP A 404 6.40 -25.98 -23.26
CA ASP A 404 5.70 -26.00 -21.96
C ASP A 404 5.12 -24.63 -21.63
N LEU A 405 5.83 -23.53 -21.95
CA LEU A 405 5.30 -22.17 -21.79
C LEU A 405 4.11 -21.93 -22.72
N ILE A 406 4.21 -22.33 -23.99
CA ILE A 406 3.13 -22.18 -24.96
C ILE A 406 1.91 -23.00 -24.52
N ALA A 407 2.10 -24.24 -24.05
CA ALA A 407 1.02 -25.08 -23.53
C ALA A 407 0.38 -24.49 -22.26
N PHE A 408 1.19 -23.94 -21.36
CA PHE A 408 0.73 -23.25 -20.16
C PHE A 408 -0.21 -22.08 -20.49
N ILE A 409 0.21 -21.20 -21.37
CA ILE A 409 -0.60 -20.06 -21.82
C ILE A 409 -1.90 -20.55 -22.53
N ALA A 410 -1.80 -21.56 -23.39
CA ALA A 410 -2.95 -22.11 -24.11
C ALA A 410 -4.00 -22.70 -23.15
N ALA A 411 -3.56 -23.41 -22.10
CA ALA A 411 -4.46 -23.98 -21.11
C ALA A 411 -5.18 -22.90 -20.27
N LEU A 412 -4.53 -21.76 -20.00
CA LEU A 412 -5.13 -20.62 -19.31
C LEU A 412 -6.05 -19.79 -20.23
N LEU A 413 -5.72 -19.64 -21.52
CA LEU A 413 -6.51 -18.91 -22.50
C LEU A 413 -7.52 -19.81 -23.26
N THR A 414 -7.97 -20.87 -22.62
CA THR A 414 -9.05 -21.74 -23.14
C THR A 414 -10.38 -20.99 -23.00
N ASN A 415 -11.12 -20.86 -24.12
CA ASN A 415 -12.39 -20.12 -24.16
C ASN A 415 -13.46 -20.75 -23.28
N ASP A 416 -13.58 -22.09 -23.28
CA ASP A 416 -14.51 -22.82 -22.42
C ASP A 416 -14.00 -22.78 -20.96
N PRO A 417 -14.71 -22.12 -20.04
CA PRO A 417 -14.29 -22.08 -18.63
C PRO A 417 -14.15 -23.46 -17.99
N GLN A 418 -14.98 -24.45 -18.39
CA GLN A 418 -14.93 -25.80 -17.81
C GLN A 418 -13.67 -26.57 -18.21
N ALA A 419 -13.12 -26.29 -19.38
CA ALA A 419 -11.88 -26.88 -19.88
C ALA A 419 -10.64 -26.04 -19.52
N ARG A 420 -10.83 -24.81 -19.01
CA ARG A 420 -9.75 -23.91 -18.67
C ARG A 420 -9.00 -24.38 -17.42
N MET A 421 -7.65 -24.31 -17.47
CA MET A 421 -6.80 -24.70 -16.35
C MET A 421 -7.06 -23.81 -15.11
N THR A 422 -7.27 -24.43 -13.96
CA THR A 422 -7.33 -23.74 -12.67
C THR A 422 -5.96 -23.25 -12.24
N LEU A 423 -5.89 -22.26 -11.35
CA LEU A 423 -4.59 -21.77 -10.85
C LEU A 423 -3.91 -22.77 -9.91
N THR A 424 -4.67 -23.66 -9.27
CA THR A 424 -4.10 -24.81 -8.57
C THR A 424 -3.46 -25.80 -9.54
N GLY A 425 -4.12 -26.11 -10.66
CA GLY A 425 -3.55 -26.93 -11.72
C GLY A 425 -2.36 -26.26 -12.42
N ALA A 426 -2.36 -24.94 -12.52
CA ALA A 426 -1.24 -24.17 -13.07
C ALA A 426 0.06 -24.38 -12.27
N LEU A 427 -0.02 -24.51 -10.95
CA LEU A 427 1.15 -24.80 -10.09
C LEU A 427 1.73 -26.20 -10.34
N GLU A 428 0.94 -27.12 -10.88
CA GLU A 428 1.37 -28.49 -11.22
C GLU A 428 1.81 -28.65 -12.68
N HIS A 429 1.65 -27.59 -13.48
CA HIS A 429 2.01 -27.60 -14.89
C HIS A 429 3.54 -27.68 -15.08
N PRO A 430 4.07 -28.47 -16.05
CA PRO A 430 5.50 -28.67 -16.27
C PRO A 430 6.31 -27.37 -16.34
N TRP A 431 5.78 -26.31 -16.93
CA TRP A 431 6.46 -25.04 -17.03
C TRP A 431 6.77 -24.40 -15.65
N LEU A 432 5.84 -24.46 -14.68
CA LEU A 432 6.09 -23.96 -13.31
C LEU A 432 6.83 -24.99 -12.46
N GLN A 433 6.67 -26.29 -12.70
CA GLN A 433 7.42 -27.34 -12.03
C GLN A 433 8.92 -27.31 -12.36
N ASP A 434 9.30 -26.88 -13.57
CA ASP A 434 10.69 -26.57 -13.91
C ASP A 434 11.27 -25.47 -13.01
N TYR A 435 10.51 -24.41 -12.76
CA TYR A 435 10.90 -23.34 -11.82
C TYR A 435 11.08 -23.88 -10.39
N VAL A 436 10.13 -24.65 -9.89
CA VAL A 436 10.18 -25.27 -8.55
C VAL A 436 11.41 -26.13 -8.40
N THR A 437 11.66 -27.03 -9.35
CA THR A 437 12.81 -27.95 -9.35
C THR A 437 14.14 -27.19 -9.38
N ARG A 438 14.26 -26.21 -10.27
CA ARG A 438 15.47 -25.42 -10.47
C ARG A 438 15.81 -24.52 -9.27
N THR A 439 14.82 -24.05 -8.55
CA THR A 439 15.01 -23.18 -7.38
C THR A 439 15.05 -23.92 -6.05
N GLY A 440 14.77 -25.23 -6.05
CA GLY A 440 14.69 -26.04 -4.83
C GLY A 440 13.53 -25.65 -3.91
N ARG A 441 12.50 -25.00 -4.45
CA ARG A 441 11.29 -24.63 -3.67
C ARG A 441 10.45 -25.87 -3.38
N ASP A 442 9.73 -25.83 -2.28
CA ASP A 442 8.71 -26.80 -1.92
C ASP A 442 7.34 -26.11 -1.92
N THR A 443 6.53 -26.40 -2.94
CA THR A 443 5.21 -25.79 -3.11
C THR A 443 4.29 -26.07 -1.90
N GLU A 444 4.44 -27.23 -1.26
CA GLU A 444 3.64 -27.55 -0.08
C GLU A 444 4.14 -26.84 1.17
N ALA A 445 5.45 -26.71 1.35
CA ALA A 445 6.05 -25.90 2.39
C ALA A 445 5.75 -24.40 2.18
N ASP A 446 5.84 -23.91 0.95
CA ASP A 446 5.44 -22.54 0.59
C ASP A 446 3.96 -22.29 0.94
N ARG A 447 3.09 -23.27 0.80
CA ARG A 447 1.68 -23.20 1.23
C ARG A 447 1.48 -23.24 2.76
N LYS A 448 2.40 -23.83 3.53
CA LYS A 448 2.30 -23.97 5.00
C LYS A 448 2.94 -22.83 5.80
N THR A 449 4.05 -22.24 5.31
CA THR A 449 4.85 -21.24 6.05
C THR A 449 4.20 -19.86 6.14
N TRP A 450 3.07 -19.65 5.51
CA TRP A 450 2.48 -18.32 5.33
C TRP A 450 1.87 -17.71 6.59
N LYS A 451 1.47 -18.52 7.56
CA LYS A 451 0.88 -18.02 8.81
C LYS A 451 1.87 -17.26 9.69
N ASP A 452 3.15 -17.66 9.70
CA ASP A 452 4.13 -17.12 10.63
C ASP A 452 4.91 -15.90 10.10
N ALA A 453 5.15 -15.80 8.79
CA ALA A 453 5.96 -14.73 8.19
C ALA A 453 5.21 -13.39 8.11
N THR A 454 3.90 -13.42 7.81
CA THR A 454 3.09 -12.20 7.66
C THR A 454 2.87 -11.50 9.00
N PHE A 455 2.71 -12.25 10.09
CA PHE A 455 2.55 -11.70 11.44
C PHE A 455 3.83 -11.07 11.98
N ARG A 456 5.01 -11.61 11.65
CA ARG A 456 6.32 -11.04 12.06
C ARG A 456 6.65 -9.76 11.30
N ALA A 457 6.37 -9.71 9.98
CA ALA A 457 6.62 -8.51 9.17
C ALA A 457 5.69 -7.33 9.54
N ALA A 458 4.48 -7.63 10.03
CA ALA A 458 3.53 -6.62 10.48
C ALA A 458 3.71 -6.17 11.94
N GLY A 459 4.70 -6.72 12.66
CA GLY A 459 4.94 -6.38 14.08
C GLY A 459 3.82 -6.83 15.02
N ILE A 460 3.08 -7.89 14.66
CA ILE A 460 1.91 -8.39 15.39
C ILE A 460 2.30 -9.58 16.31
N VAL A 461 3.58 -10.01 16.31
CA VAL A 461 4.15 -10.99 17.26
C VAL A 461 5.52 -10.51 17.70
#